data_bdddfa777d1f2ae132ded51122b5010c
#
_entry.id   bdddfa777d1f2ae132ded51122b5010c
#
_cell.length_a   1.000
_cell.length_b   1.000
_cell.length_c   1.000
_cell.angle_alpha   90.00
_cell.angle_beta   90.00
_cell.angle_gamma   90.00
#
_symmetry.space_group_name_H-M   'P 1'
#
loop_
_entity.id
_entity.type
_entity.pdbx_description
1 polymer ?
#
loop_
_entity_poly.entity_id
_entity_poly.type
_entity_poly.pdbx_seq_one_letter_code
_entity_poly.pdbx_strand_id
1 'polypeptide(L)'
;MTSKQYEASSGQRGAVVVHAGENISLKEALEQWTVTELRSLASAYSVKAPSKLRKEPLIDAVASALLERDRMREVLLALEPEDWGLFHRTEEAGTYRPKQSEGGCGLALQRLGYLCRIRDGGKESYTVPEEVRAVYRELAAEGFCTRKERADLIHAYAMAASNLYGVIPQGDLIRIFNTQNGKKITEEELFSVLLRHISLKCGYALWDKYLVNDAFEANDYRDVPDLLKRVGGKPRYIPPKQELLKYADPDYYERTPEASLMRHYLLQDADLEPDLAEGVLSELHFAIVLEAKPVQLLDILRDYEVPLLGDHMQIAVSYTHLTLPTNSRV
;
A
#
# COMPACT_ATOMS: atom_id res chain seq x y z
N MET A 1 13.74 -3.82 9.61
CA MET A 1 12.78 -3.84 10.76
C MET A 1 11.40 -4.09 10.18
N THR A 2 10.91 -5.28 10.35
CA THR A 2 9.70 -5.83 9.73
C THR A 2 8.42 -5.18 10.28
N SER A 3 7.39 -5.07 9.43
CA SER A 3 6.05 -4.54 9.77
C SER A 3 5.39 -5.15 11.03
N LYS A 4 5.91 -6.27 11.54
CA LYS A 4 5.47 -6.90 12.79
C LYS A 4 5.74 -6.11 14.08
N GLN A 5 6.62 -5.12 14.09
CA GLN A 5 6.84 -4.30 15.29
C GLN A 5 5.85 -3.14 15.46
N TYR A 6 5.02 -2.86 14.44
CA TYR A 6 3.97 -1.82 14.53
C TYR A 6 2.63 -2.34 15.08
N GLU A 7 2.43 -3.66 15.10
CA GLU A 7 1.17 -4.28 15.59
C GLU A 7 1.07 -4.40 17.11
N ALA A 8 2.17 -4.30 17.85
CA ALA A 8 2.20 -4.61 19.28
C ALA A 8 1.74 -3.49 20.23
N SER A 9 1.30 -2.33 19.74
CA SER A 9 0.81 -1.21 20.60
C SER A 9 -0.54 -0.62 20.24
N SER A 10 -1.29 -1.21 19.31
CA SER A 10 -2.65 -0.79 19.00
C SER A 10 -3.66 -1.53 19.89
N GLY A 11 -3.85 -1.05 21.12
CA GLY A 11 -5.04 -1.39 21.87
C GLY A 11 -6.26 -1.19 20.96
N GLN A 12 -7.11 -2.21 20.81
CA GLN A 12 -8.35 -2.12 20.04
C GLN A 12 -9.14 -0.92 20.56
N ARG A 13 -9.25 0.14 19.74
CA ARG A 13 -10.08 1.28 20.08
C ARG A 13 -11.51 0.80 20.29
N GLY A 14 -12.14 1.24 21.36
CA GLY A 14 -13.49 0.87 21.69
C GLY A 14 -14.45 1.15 20.52
N ALA A 15 -15.28 0.17 20.18
CA ALA A 15 -16.36 0.41 19.24
C ALA A 15 -17.32 1.40 19.85
N VAL A 16 -17.75 2.41 19.10
CA VAL A 16 -18.88 3.23 19.49
C VAL A 16 -20.10 2.33 19.55
N VAL A 17 -20.73 2.21 20.72
CA VAL A 17 -21.96 1.43 20.85
C VAL A 17 -23.10 2.32 20.38
N VAL A 18 -23.56 2.10 19.16
CA VAL A 18 -24.73 2.76 18.57
C VAL A 18 -25.75 1.67 18.27
N HIS A 19 -27.03 1.94 18.53
CA HIS A 19 -28.10 0.99 18.19
C HIS A 19 -28.29 0.94 16.67
N ALA A 20 -28.55 -0.26 16.15
CA ALA A 20 -28.68 -0.47 14.71
C ALA A 20 -29.79 0.41 14.12
N GLY A 21 -29.46 1.12 13.04
CA GLY A 21 -30.37 1.96 12.26
C GLY A 21 -30.35 3.45 12.61
N GLU A 22 -29.57 3.90 13.58
CA GLU A 22 -29.38 5.31 13.86
C GLU A 22 -28.23 5.88 13.02
N ASN A 23 -28.49 7.02 12.40
CA ASN A 23 -27.45 7.83 11.81
C ASN A 23 -26.62 8.44 12.94
N ILE A 24 -25.30 8.31 12.87
CA ILE A 24 -24.40 8.89 13.85
C ILE A 24 -23.84 10.22 13.33
N SER A 25 -23.90 11.27 14.14
CA SER A 25 -23.21 12.52 13.83
C SER A 25 -21.71 12.37 14.09
N LEU A 26 -20.89 13.17 13.39
CA LEU A 26 -19.45 13.18 13.63
C LEU A 26 -19.10 13.58 15.06
N LYS A 27 -19.87 14.49 15.65
CA LYS A 27 -19.65 14.93 17.03
C LYS A 27 -19.88 13.79 18.03
N GLU A 28 -20.98 13.06 17.93
CA GLU A 28 -21.28 11.87 18.75
C GLU A 28 -20.20 10.81 18.61
N ALA A 29 -19.71 10.58 17.40
CA ALA A 29 -18.61 9.66 17.16
C ALA A 29 -17.32 10.10 17.87
N LEU A 30 -16.96 11.38 17.78
CA LEU A 30 -15.75 11.94 18.41
C LEU A 30 -15.87 12.05 19.94
N GLU A 31 -17.07 12.17 20.50
CA GLU A 31 -17.30 12.19 21.94
C GLU A 31 -16.85 10.88 22.63
N GLN A 32 -16.88 9.76 21.91
CA GLN A 32 -16.41 8.46 22.40
C GLN A 32 -14.87 8.37 22.49
N TRP A 33 -14.16 9.30 21.85
CA TRP A 33 -12.69 9.29 21.83
C TRP A 33 -12.13 9.90 23.13
N THR A 34 -10.99 9.38 23.54
CA THR A 34 -10.22 9.97 24.64
C THR A 34 -9.62 11.31 24.20
N VAL A 35 -9.31 12.17 25.17
CA VAL A 35 -8.63 13.46 24.89
C VAL A 35 -7.27 13.24 24.20
N THR A 36 -6.59 12.14 24.51
CA THR A 36 -5.30 11.80 23.88
C THR A 36 -5.48 11.46 22.40
N GLU A 37 -6.48 10.66 22.07
CA GLU A 37 -6.80 10.32 20.67
C GLU A 37 -7.25 11.55 19.89
N LEU A 38 -8.12 12.38 20.48
CA LEU A 38 -8.54 13.64 19.86
C LEU A 38 -7.35 14.59 19.60
N ARG A 39 -6.39 14.67 20.51
CA ARG A 39 -5.17 15.48 20.31
C ARG A 39 -4.27 14.91 19.21
N SER A 40 -4.15 13.58 19.13
CA SER A 40 -3.42 12.93 18.05
C SER A 40 -4.06 13.25 16.70
N LEU A 41 -5.39 13.14 16.62
CA LEU A 41 -6.15 13.49 15.42
C LEU A 41 -6.04 14.97 15.08
N ALA A 42 -6.17 15.85 16.08
CA ALA A 42 -6.00 17.29 15.93
C ALA A 42 -4.62 17.67 15.39
N SER A 43 -3.57 16.96 15.82
CA SER A 43 -2.21 17.15 15.30
C SER A 43 -2.10 16.71 13.84
N ALA A 44 -2.68 15.56 13.47
CA ALA A 44 -2.73 15.07 12.10
C ALA A 44 -3.46 16.06 11.17
N TYR A 45 -4.50 16.71 11.68
CA TYR A 45 -5.26 17.74 10.94
C TYR A 45 -4.70 19.16 11.12
N SER A 46 -3.53 19.33 11.72
CA SER A 46 -2.87 20.62 11.93
C SER A 46 -3.75 21.66 12.68
N VAL A 47 -4.57 21.20 13.61
CA VAL A 47 -5.36 22.06 14.50
C VAL A 47 -4.42 22.85 15.41
N LYS A 48 -4.63 24.17 15.52
CA LYS A 48 -3.76 25.05 16.31
C LYS A 48 -3.90 24.79 17.81
N ALA A 49 -2.77 24.60 18.48
CA ALA A 49 -2.65 24.46 19.93
C ALA A 49 -3.63 23.46 20.59
N PRO A 50 -3.72 22.20 20.10
CA PRO A 50 -4.71 21.24 20.58
C PRO A 50 -4.54 20.89 22.06
N SER A 51 -3.34 21.05 22.61
CA SER A 51 -3.04 20.80 24.03
C SER A 51 -3.71 21.80 24.98
N LYS A 52 -4.10 22.98 24.51
CA LYS A 52 -4.75 24.03 25.28
C LYS A 52 -6.26 23.91 25.29
N LEU A 53 -6.84 23.08 24.42
CA LEU A 53 -8.28 22.90 24.31
C LEU A 53 -8.81 21.87 25.30
N ARG A 54 -9.97 22.15 25.89
CA ARG A 54 -10.78 21.16 26.62
C ARG A 54 -11.47 20.24 25.62
N LYS A 55 -12.07 19.13 26.10
CA LYS A 55 -12.62 18.06 25.22
C LYS A 55 -13.64 18.61 24.21
N GLU A 56 -14.64 19.35 24.61
CA GLU A 56 -15.68 19.88 23.68
C GLU A 56 -15.10 20.81 22.59
N PRO A 57 -14.38 21.92 22.94
CA PRO A 57 -13.75 22.75 21.90
C PRO A 57 -12.75 22.01 21.05
N LEU A 58 -12.13 20.95 21.56
CA LEU A 58 -11.21 20.10 20.79
C LEU A 58 -11.99 19.28 19.77
N ILE A 59 -13.14 18.71 20.14
CA ILE A 59 -14.03 17.98 19.23
C ILE A 59 -14.50 18.90 18.10
N ASP A 60 -14.99 20.11 18.43
CA ASP A 60 -15.48 21.06 17.43
C ASP A 60 -14.36 21.48 16.44
N ALA A 61 -13.14 21.70 16.94
CA ALA A 61 -12.00 22.05 16.11
C ALA A 61 -11.57 20.88 15.21
N VAL A 62 -11.57 19.65 15.72
CA VAL A 62 -11.26 18.44 14.96
C VAL A 62 -12.33 18.19 13.90
N ALA A 63 -13.61 18.26 14.27
CA ALA A 63 -14.71 18.06 13.32
C ALA A 63 -14.65 19.07 12.17
N SER A 64 -14.45 20.36 12.47
CA SER A 64 -14.28 21.38 11.43
C SER A 64 -13.10 21.10 10.50
N ALA A 65 -11.96 20.67 11.04
CA ALA A 65 -10.78 20.38 10.26
C ALA A 65 -10.93 19.10 9.40
N LEU A 66 -11.66 18.10 9.91
CA LEU A 66 -11.95 16.85 9.22
C LEU A 66 -12.92 17.06 8.06
N LEU A 67 -13.91 17.92 8.24
CA LEU A 67 -14.93 18.25 7.22
C LEU A 67 -14.45 19.29 6.21
N GLU A 68 -13.22 19.80 6.35
CA GLU A 68 -12.65 20.69 5.35
C GLU A 68 -12.49 19.94 4.02
N ARG A 69 -13.18 20.44 3.01
CA ARG A 69 -13.46 19.74 1.76
C ARG A 69 -12.21 19.34 0.97
N ASP A 70 -11.25 20.28 0.85
CA ASP A 70 -10.04 20.01 0.08
C ASP A 70 -9.16 18.97 0.80
N ARG A 71 -9.14 19.02 2.12
CA ARG A 71 -8.44 18.05 2.95
C ARG A 71 -9.07 16.66 2.85
N MET A 72 -10.40 16.56 2.96
CA MET A 72 -11.10 15.29 2.77
C MET A 72 -10.81 14.70 1.40
N ARG A 73 -10.82 15.53 0.36
CA ARG A 73 -10.45 15.10 -1.00
C ARG A 73 -9.06 14.48 -1.05
N GLU A 74 -8.04 15.15 -0.48
CA GLU A 74 -6.67 14.65 -0.48
C GLU A 74 -6.52 13.36 0.32
N VAL A 75 -7.16 13.26 1.48
CA VAL A 75 -7.15 12.03 2.30
C VAL A 75 -7.80 10.86 1.55
N LEU A 76 -8.99 11.07 0.99
CA LEU A 76 -9.69 10.01 0.27
C LEU A 76 -8.97 9.59 -1.03
N LEU A 77 -8.29 10.53 -1.71
CA LEU A 77 -7.44 10.21 -2.87
C LEU A 77 -6.23 9.35 -2.50
N ALA A 78 -5.76 9.43 -1.27
CA ALA A 78 -4.59 8.71 -0.77
C ALA A 78 -4.92 7.32 -0.17
N LEU A 79 -6.21 6.97 -0.04
CA LEU A 79 -6.60 5.66 0.48
C LEU A 79 -6.18 4.56 -0.48
N GLU A 80 -5.67 3.47 0.09
CA GLU A 80 -5.47 2.23 -0.66
C GLU A 80 -6.80 1.64 -1.16
N PRO A 81 -6.79 0.84 -2.24
CA PRO A 81 -8.00 0.32 -2.87
C PRO A 81 -8.95 -0.42 -1.92
N GLU A 82 -8.41 -1.16 -0.96
CA GLU A 82 -9.19 -1.92 0.04
C GLU A 82 -9.93 -0.99 1.00
N ASP A 83 -9.24 0.00 1.56
CA ASP A 83 -9.82 1.00 2.46
C ASP A 83 -10.82 1.88 1.71
N TRP A 84 -10.49 2.31 0.49
CA TRP A 84 -11.43 3.03 -0.37
C TRP A 84 -12.68 2.22 -0.67
N GLY A 85 -12.53 0.95 -1.06
CA GLY A 85 -13.65 0.05 -1.32
C GLY A 85 -14.53 -0.16 -0.08
N LEU A 86 -13.93 -0.27 1.12
CA LEU A 86 -14.68 -0.36 2.37
C LEU A 86 -15.46 0.93 2.66
N PHE A 87 -14.83 2.10 2.52
CA PHE A 87 -15.47 3.40 2.71
C PHE A 87 -16.68 3.55 1.77
N HIS A 88 -16.51 3.27 0.49
CA HIS A 88 -17.54 3.44 -0.52
C HIS A 88 -18.73 2.51 -0.25
N ARG A 89 -18.50 1.21 0.01
CA ARG A 89 -19.57 0.26 0.36
C ARG A 89 -20.30 0.65 1.63
N THR A 90 -19.58 1.18 2.62
CA THR A 90 -20.20 1.63 3.90
C THR A 90 -21.05 2.88 3.69
N GLU A 91 -20.59 3.79 2.84
CA GLU A 91 -21.34 5.00 2.49
C GLU A 91 -22.64 4.67 1.74
N GLU A 92 -22.57 3.81 0.74
CA GLU A 92 -23.73 3.37 -0.05
C GLU A 92 -24.76 2.59 0.78
N ALA A 93 -24.30 1.66 1.61
CA ALA A 93 -25.17 0.81 2.41
C ALA A 93 -25.70 1.50 3.68
N GLY A 94 -25.14 2.67 4.08
CA GLY A 94 -25.41 3.31 5.36
C GLY A 94 -24.68 2.61 6.51
N THR A 95 -24.80 1.29 6.59
CA THR A 95 -24.09 0.42 7.55
C THR A 95 -23.57 -0.79 6.81
N TYR A 96 -22.31 -1.15 7.02
CA TYR A 96 -21.65 -2.28 6.35
C TYR A 96 -20.97 -3.21 7.34
N ARG A 97 -21.19 -4.52 7.19
CA ARG A 97 -20.49 -5.53 7.96
C ARG A 97 -19.33 -6.10 7.12
N PRO A 98 -18.06 -5.92 7.58
CA PRO A 98 -16.93 -6.44 6.85
C PRO A 98 -16.98 -7.98 6.80
N LYS A 99 -16.50 -8.53 5.68
CA LYS A 99 -16.27 -9.98 5.53
C LYS A 99 -15.00 -10.36 6.28
N GLN A 100 -14.85 -11.65 6.59
CA GLN A 100 -13.65 -12.15 7.28
C GLN A 100 -12.36 -11.88 6.48
N SER A 101 -12.44 -11.91 5.14
CA SER A 101 -11.34 -11.56 4.24
C SER A 101 -10.94 -10.08 4.23
N GLU A 102 -11.76 -9.20 4.81
CA GLU A 102 -11.51 -7.76 4.96
C GLU A 102 -10.97 -7.42 6.37
N GLY A 103 -10.49 -8.43 7.09
CA GLY A 103 -9.91 -8.25 8.42
C GLY A 103 -8.69 -7.32 8.36
N GLY A 104 -8.74 -6.23 9.13
CA GLY A 104 -7.70 -5.20 9.13
C GLY A 104 -7.99 -3.97 8.28
N CYS A 105 -8.88 -4.06 7.27
CA CYS A 105 -9.31 -2.89 6.50
C CYS A 105 -10.06 -1.87 7.37
N GLY A 106 -9.94 -0.60 6.99
CA GLY A 106 -10.65 0.50 7.65
C GLY A 106 -9.99 1.03 8.92
N LEU A 107 -8.89 0.48 9.38
CA LEU A 107 -8.18 1.01 10.55
C LEU A 107 -7.67 2.43 10.31
N ALA A 108 -7.16 2.72 9.11
CA ALA A 108 -6.73 4.05 8.73
C ALA A 108 -7.92 5.03 8.75
N LEU A 109 -9.03 4.66 8.13
CA LEU A 109 -10.28 5.45 8.10
C LEU A 109 -10.84 5.72 9.49
N GLN A 110 -10.80 4.72 10.38
CA GLN A 110 -11.23 4.91 11.78
C GLN A 110 -10.30 5.88 12.52
N ARG A 111 -8.97 5.76 12.32
CA ARG A 111 -7.99 6.69 12.92
C ARG A 111 -8.14 8.11 12.41
N LEU A 112 -8.59 8.28 11.17
CA LEU A 112 -8.83 9.57 10.55
C LEU A 112 -10.22 10.16 10.86
N GLY A 113 -11.10 9.40 11.53
CA GLY A 113 -12.45 9.84 11.89
C GLY A 113 -13.48 9.77 10.77
N TYR A 114 -13.15 9.15 9.63
CA TYR A 114 -14.05 9.01 8.48
C TYR A 114 -14.93 7.75 8.54
N LEU A 115 -14.57 6.80 9.39
CA LEU A 115 -15.33 5.57 9.59
C LEU A 115 -15.51 5.30 11.07
N CYS A 116 -16.73 4.94 11.46
CA CYS A 116 -17.04 4.55 12.83
C CYS A 116 -17.36 3.07 12.89
N ARG A 117 -16.82 2.38 13.90
CA ARG A 117 -17.17 1.01 14.21
C ARG A 117 -18.34 1.02 15.20
N ILE A 118 -19.42 0.36 14.82
CA ILE A 118 -20.62 0.19 15.65
C ILE A 118 -20.75 -1.27 16.05
N ARG A 119 -21.32 -1.51 17.23
CA ARG A 119 -21.62 -2.86 17.73
C ARG A 119 -23.09 -2.96 18.04
N ASP A 120 -23.75 -3.91 17.38
CA ASP A 120 -25.15 -4.24 17.59
C ASP A 120 -25.31 -5.74 17.83
N GLY A 121 -25.93 -6.12 18.95
CA GLY A 121 -26.16 -7.51 19.33
C GLY A 121 -24.90 -8.39 19.32
N GLY A 122 -23.73 -7.81 19.65
CA GLY A 122 -22.43 -8.51 19.64
C GLY A 122 -21.76 -8.63 18.27
N LYS A 123 -22.37 -8.08 17.22
CA LYS A 123 -21.81 -8.04 15.86
C LYS A 123 -21.26 -6.65 15.55
N GLU A 124 -20.09 -6.64 14.92
CA GLU A 124 -19.43 -5.39 14.52
C GLU A 124 -19.80 -5.02 13.09
N SER A 125 -20.03 -3.73 12.87
CA SER A 125 -20.34 -3.12 11.58
C SER A 125 -19.66 -1.76 11.49
N TYR A 126 -19.55 -1.21 10.29
CA TYR A 126 -19.05 0.13 10.05
C TYR A 126 -20.18 1.07 9.60
N THR A 127 -20.04 2.34 9.92
CA THR A 127 -20.87 3.43 9.38
C THR A 127 -20.01 4.66 9.13
N VAL A 128 -20.42 5.50 8.20
CA VAL A 128 -19.82 6.82 7.93
C VAL A 128 -20.66 7.89 8.64
N PRO A 129 -20.07 8.79 9.45
CA PRO A 129 -20.79 9.88 10.08
C PRO A 129 -21.56 10.74 9.07
N GLU A 130 -22.72 11.28 9.46
CA GLU A 130 -23.62 12.01 8.55
C GLU A 130 -22.94 13.19 7.85
N GLU A 131 -22.18 13.99 8.59
CA GLU A 131 -21.52 15.17 8.04
C GLU A 131 -20.38 14.76 7.07
N VAL A 132 -19.65 13.68 7.39
CA VAL A 132 -18.63 13.11 6.49
C VAL A 132 -19.29 12.65 5.18
N ARG A 133 -20.42 11.95 5.29
CA ARG A 133 -21.21 11.49 4.15
C ARG A 133 -21.69 12.66 3.29
N ALA A 134 -22.16 13.74 3.94
CA ALA A 134 -22.64 14.93 3.23
C ALA A 134 -21.52 15.57 2.38
N VAL A 135 -20.36 15.82 2.98
CA VAL A 135 -19.19 16.40 2.27
C VAL A 135 -18.71 15.46 1.17
N TYR A 136 -18.66 14.15 1.43
CA TYR A 136 -18.27 13.17 0.41
C TYR A 136 -19.21 13.17 -0.80
N ARG A 137 -20.53 13.25 -0.58
CA ARG A 137 -21.52 13.29 -1.67
C ARG A 137 -21.36 14.53 -2.55
N GLU A 138 -21.02 15.68 -1.96
CA GLU A 138 -20.65 16.87 -2.73
C GLU A 138 -19.43 16.63 -3.61
N LEU A 139 -18.36 16.02 -3.06
CA LEU A 139 -17.16 15.66 -3.81
C LEU A 139 -17.49 14.66 -4.94
N ALA A 140 -18.32 13.65 -4.65
CA ALA A 140 -18.73 12.66 -5.63
C ALA A 140 -19.51 13.27 -6.81
N ALA A 141 -20.43 14.22 -6.52
CA ALA A 141 -21.17 14.96 -7.53
C ALA A 141 -20.26 15.77 -8.47
N GLU A 142 -19.07 16.17 -8.01
CA GLU A 142 -18.05 16.86 -8.82
C GLU A 142 -17.06 15.93 -9.54
N GLY A 143 -17.37 14.61 -9.58
CA GLY A 143 -16.57 13.64 -10.30
C GLY A 143 -15.35 13.13 -9.52
N PHE A 144 -15.41 13.15 -8.20
CA PHE A 144 -14.34 12.63 -7.33
C PHE A 144 -14.00 11.16 -7.64
N CYS A 145 -15.01 10.29 -7.82
CA CYS A 145 -14.79 8.86 -8.09
C CYS A 145 -13.93 8.64 -9.34
N THR A 146 -14.20 9.34 -10.42
CA THR A 146 -13.38 9.26 -11.64
C THR A 146 -11.93 9.73 -11.41
N ARG A 147 -11.75 10.76 -10.57
CA ARG A 147 -10.39 11.23 -10.19
C ARG A 147 -9.67 10.21 -9.32
N LYS A 148 -10.39 9.56 -8.39
CA LYS A 148 -9.85 8.50 -7.54
C LYS A 148 -9.40 7.30 -8.38
N GLU A 149 -10.27 6.76 -9.25
CA GLU A 149 -9.94 5.67 -10.16
C GLU A 149 -8.69 5.97 -11.00
N ARG A 150 -8.57 7.21 -11.47
CA ARG A 150 -7.39 7.65 -12.24
C ARG A 150 -6.14 7.73 -11.39
N ALA A 151 -6.23 8.28 -10.18
CA ALA A 151 -5.10 8.35 -9.25
C ALA A 151 -4.64 6.94 -8.83
N ASP A 152 -5.58 6.03 -8.55
CA ASP A 152 -5.30 4.65 -8.21
C ASP A 152 -4.60 3.90 -9.36
N LEU A 153 -5.05 4.14 -10.59
CA LEU A 153 -4.40 3.53 -11.74
C LEU A 153 -2.95 4.04 -11.90
N ILE A 154 -2.70 5.34 -11.70
CA ILE A 154 -1.34 5.90 -11.75
C ILE A 154 -0.49 5.31 -10.62
N HIS A 155 -1.03 5.23 -9.42
CA HIS A 155 -0.37 4.62 -8.27
C HIS A 155 -0.03 3.14 -8.52
N ALA A 156 -0.98 2.36 -9.04
CA ALA A 156 -0.75 0.96 -9.40
C ALA A 156 0.37 0.79 -10.45
N TYR A 157 0.48 1.69 -11.42
CA TYR A 157 1.59 1.70 -12.36
C TYR A 157 2.92 2.04 -11.69
N ALA A 158 2.93 2.95 -10.71
CA ALA A 158 4.12 3.29 -9.95
C ALA A 158 4.59 2.10 -9.09
N MET A 159 3.66 1.46 -8.35
CA MET A 159 3.94 0.24 -7.59
C MET A 159 4.48 -0.87 -8.51
N ALA A 160 3.77 -1.16 -9.59
CA ALA A 160 4.18 -2.19 -10.54
C ALA A 160 5.57 -1.93 -11.14
N ALA A 161 5.86 -0.68 -11.49
CA ALA A 161 7.15 -0.33 -12.06
C ALA A 161 8.29 -0.37 -11.02
N SER A 162 8.04 0.02 -9.78
CA SER A 162 9.03 -0.07 -8.70
C SER A 162 9.35 -1.53 -8.34
N ASN A 163 8.33 -2.39 -8.29
CA ASN A 163 8.49 -3.81 -7.98
C ASN A 163 9.14 -4.59 -9.14
N LEU A 164 8.74 -4.29 -10.39
CA LEU A 164 9.28 -4.99 -11.57
C LEU A 164 10.70 -4.56 -11.93
N TYR A 165 11.05 -3.28 -11.76
CA TYR A 165 12.33 -2.74 -12.24
C TYR A 165 13.30 -2.33 -11.12
N GLY A 166 12.86 -2.28 -9.88
CA GLY A 166 13.61 -1.73 -8.77
C GLY A 166 13.84 -0.22 -8.89
N VAL A 167 14.25 0.25 -10.06
CA VAL A 167 14.48 1.67 -10.37
C VAL A 167 14.05 1.99 -11.80
N ILE A 168 13.31 3.10 -11.99
CA ILE A 168 12.83 3.54 -13.31
C ILE A 168 12.83 5.06 -13.41
N PRO A 169 13.30 5.66 -14.55
CA PRO A 169 13.11 7.07 -14.81
C PRO A 169 11.62 7.44 -14.85
N GLN A 170 11.22 8.56 -14.23
CA GLN A 170 9.82 9.00 -14.24
C GLN A 170 9.29 9.21 -15.67
N GLY A 171 10.13 9.70 -16.59
CA GLY A 171 9.78 9.85 -18.02
C GLY A 171 9.46 8.50 -18.69
N ASP A 172 10.14 7.42 -18.32
CA ASP A 172 9.85 6.08 -18.84
C ASP A 172 8.51 5.55 -18.29
N LEU A 173 8.21 5.78 -17.01
CA LEU A 173 6.93 5.44 -16.42
C LEU A 173 5.77 6.17 -17.13
N ILE A 174 5.92 7.47 -17.39
CA ILE A 174 4.96 8.27 -18.15
C ILE A 174 4.76 7.67 -19.54
N ARG A 175 5.85 7.33 -20.23
CA ARG A 175 5.80 6.72 -21.57
C ARG A 175 5.06 5.38 -21.55
N ILE A 176 5.36 4.49 -20.61
CA ILE A 176 4.69 3.20 -20.44
C ILE A 176 3.19 3.41 -20.20
N PHE A 177 2.84 4.24 -19.23
CA PHE A 177 1.45 4.57 -18.92
C PHE A 177 0.72 5.10 -20.17
N ASN A 178 1.31 6.08 -20.85
CA ASN A 178 0.72 6.75 -22.00
C ASN A 178 0.60 5.87 -23.25
N THR A 179 1.42 4.84 -23.36
CA THR A 179 1.32 3.85 -24.43
C THR A 179 0.19 2.86 -24.18
N GLN A 180 -0.07 2.51 -22.93
CA GLN A 180 -1.01 1.48 -22.54
C GLN A 180 -2.41 2.02 -22.18
N ASN A 181 -2.59 3.35 -22.09
CA ASN A 181 -3.84 3.96 -21.69
C ASN A 181 -4.27 5.07 -22.65
N GLY A 182 -5.58 5.15 -22.92
CA GLY A 182 -6.15 6.16 -23.84
C GLY A 182 -6.07 7.59 -23.28
N LYS A 183 -6.23 7.78 -21.97
CA LYS A 183 -6.06 9.08 -21.30
C LYS A 183 -4.63 9.21 -20.79
N LYS A 184 -3.86 10.07 -21.44
CA LYS A 184 -2.44 10.32 -21.12
C LYS A 184 -2.28 11.11 -19.82
N ILE A 185 -1.18 10.85 -19.10
CA ILE A 185 -0.77 11.61 -17.92
C ILE A 185 0.34 12.60 -18.26
N THR A 186 0.43 13.67 -17.46
CA THR A 186 1.54 14.63 -17.48
C THR A 186 2.52 14.33 -16.35
N GLU A 187 3.66 15.00 -16.36
CA GLU A 187 4.65 14.92 -15.29
C GLU A 187 4.10 15.47 -13.97
N GLU A 188 3.35 16.57 -13.99
CA GLU A 188 2.73 17.18 -12.82
C GLU A 188 1.69 16.27 -12.20
N GLU A 189 0.87 15.60 -13.05
CA GLU A 189 -0.14 14.66 -12.57
C GLU A 189 0.51 13.43 -11.91
N LEU A 190 1.52 12.85 -12.55
CA LEU A 190 2.30 11.77 -11.96
C LEU A 190 2.89 12.18 -10.62
N PHE A 191 3.61 13.30 -10.59
CA PHE A 191 4.27 13.78 -9.39
C PHE A 191 3.30 14.05 -8.23
N SER A 192 2.13 14.62 -8.52
CA SER A 192 1.07 14.84 -7.52
C SER A 192 0.58 13.53 -6.88
N VAL A 193 0.38 12.47 -7.68
CA VAL A 193 -0.02 11.17 -7.17
C VAL A 193 1.11 10.53 -6.37
N LEU A 194 2.34 10.52 -6.89
CA LEU A 194 3.49 9.93 -6.20
C LEU A 194 3.72 10.56 -4.83
N LEU A 195 3.75 11.89 -4.73
CA LEU A 195 3.97 12.59 -3.46
C LEU A 195 2.90 12.26 -2.41
N ARG A 196 1.64 12.14 -2.85
CA ARG A 196 0.53 11.79 -1.94
C ARG A 196 0.77 10.44 -1.28
N HIS A 197 1.13 9.43 -2.05
CA HIS A 197 1.35 8.08 -1.55
C HIS A 197 2.67 7.94 -0.78
N ILE A 198 3.75 8.58 -1.23
CA ILE A 198 5.05 8.58 -0.51
C ILE A 198 4.90 9.15 0.91
N SER A 199 4.04 10.17 1.11
CA SER A 199 3.78 10.72 2.44
C SER A 199 3.13 9.70 3.40
N LEU A 200 2.53 8.64 2.87
CA LEU A 200 1.91 7.54 3.60
C LEU A 200 2.79 6.27 3.68
N LYS A 201 4.03 6.34 3.18
CA LYS A 201 4.95 5.20 3.10
C LYS A 201 4.42 4.06 2.24
N CYS A 202 4.15 4.33 1.00
CA CYS A 202 3.89 3.32 -0.02
C CYS A 202 5.20 2.68 -0.51
N GLY A 203 5.19 1.49 -1.05
CA GLY A 203 6.35 0.68 -1.45
C GLY A 203 7.33 1.30 -2.47
N TYR A 204 7.38 2.63 -2.62
CA TYR A 204 8.32 3.34 -3.46
C TYR A 204 8.69 4.73 -2.91
N ALA A 205 9.80 5.28 -3.43
CA ALA A 205 10.28 6.61 -3.13
C ALA A 205 10.74 7.34 -4.41
N LEU A 206 11.01 8.63 -4.28
CA LEU A 206 11.64 9.43 -5.33
C LEU A 206 13.12 9.64 -4.99
N TRP A 207 13.99 9.32 -5.93
CA TRP A 207 15.42 9.56 -5.86
C TRP A 207 15.87 10.29 -7.14
N ASP A 208 16.17 11.59 -7.03
CA ASP A 208 16.39 12.45 -8.18
C ASP A 208 15.20 12.37 -9.18
N LYS A 209 15.45 12.05 -10.43
CA LYS A 209 14.44 11.86 -11.50
C LYS A 209 13.91 10.41 -11.62
N TYR A 210 14.23 9.58 -10.65
CA TYR A 210 13.86 8.16 -10.66
C TYR A 210 12.76 7.89 -9.63
N LEU A 211 11.87 6.97 -9.98
CA LEU A 211 11.07 6.21 -9.04
C LEU A 211 11.88 4.98 -8.63
N VAL A 212 12.01 4.75 -7.35
CA VAL A 212 12.79 3.64 -6.78
C VAL A 212 11.93 2.84 -5.80
N ASN A 213 12.17 1.55 -5.70
CA ASN A 213 11.54 0.73 -4.67
C ASN A 213 12.04 1.15 -3.29
N ASP A 214 11.15 1.13 -2.29
CA ASP A 214 11.47 1.57 -0.92
C ASP A 214 12.47 0.66 -0.19
N ALA A 215 12.67 -0.57 -0.65
CA ALA A 215 13.71 -1.45 -0.11
C ALA A 215 15.12 -0.85 -0.18
N PHE A 216 15.37 0.09 -1.11
CA PHE A 216 16.62 0.85 -1.14
C PHE A 216 16.81 1.80 0.05
N GLU A 217 15.74 2.14 0.78
CA GLU A 217 15.82 2.96 2.00
C GLU A 217 16.69 2.28 3.06
N ALA A 218 16.70 0.96 3.12
CA ALA A 218 17.49 0.18 4.07
C ALA A 218 19.00 0.50 4.01
N ASN A 219 19.50 0.94 2.84
CA ASN A 219 20.90 1.33 2.63
C ASN A 219 21.04 2.79 2.18
N ASP A 220 20.15 3.68 2.61
CA ASP A 220 20.16 5.11 2.25
C ASP A 220 20.30 5.36 0.74
N TYR A 221 19.66 4.52 -0.09
CA TYR A 221 19.68 4.57 -1.57
C TYR A 221 21.08 4.47 -2.21
N ARG A 222 22.09 4.00 -1.47
CA ARG A 222 23.50 3.93 -1.97
C ARG A 222 23.68 2.93 -3.10
N ASP A 223 22.80 1.91 -3.20
CA ASP A 223 22.87 0.87 -4.22
C ASP A 223 22.22 1.29 -5.55
N VAL A 224 21.41 2.36 -5.55
CA VAL A 224 20.72 2.84 -6.76
C VAL A 224 21.69 3.19 -7.91
N PRO A 225 22.79 3.94 -7.68
CA PRO A 225 23.75 4.22 -8.76
C PRO A 225 24.39 2.98 -9.37
N ASP A 226 24.64 1.95 -8.55
CA ASP A 226 25.25 0.71 -9.03
C ASP A 226 24.25 -0.16 -9.80
N LEU A 227 22.98 -0.20 -9.39
CA LEU A 227 21.93 -0.83 -10.18
C LEU A 227 21.77 -0.11 -11.53
N LEU A 228 21.72 1.21 -11.54
CA LEU A 228 21.63 2.01 -12.77
C LEU A 228 22.78 1.74 -13.74
N LYS A 229 24.01 1.53 -13.24
CA LYS A 229 25.16 1.13 -14.09
C LYS A 229 24.96 -0.27 -14.68
N ARG A 230 24.47 -1.23 -13.90
CA ARG A 230 24.25 -2.63 -14.36
C ARG A 230 23.14 -2.72 -15.41
N VAL A 231 22.05 -1.98 -15.23
CA VAL A 231 20.90 -1.98 -16.16
C VAL A 231 21.08 -0.99 -17.32
N GLY A 232 22.03 -0.07 -17.22
CA GLY A 232 22.26 1.00 -18.20
C GLY A 232 22.52 0.46 -19.59
N GLY A 233 21.77 0.97 -20.60
CA GLY A 233 21.89 0.55 -22.00
C GLY A 233 21.15 -0.75 -22.37
N LYS A 234 20.61 -1.48 -21.42
CA LYS A 234 19.76 -2.65 -21.69
C LYS A 234 18.34 -2.21 -22.06
N PRO A 235 17.70 -2.81 -23.10
CA PRO A 235 16.31 -2.53 -23.42
C PRO A 235 15.42 -3.01 -22.26
N ARG A 236 14.49 -2.15 -21.82
CA ARG A 236 13.56 -2.50 -20.76
C ARG A 236 12.42 -3.36 -21.31
N TYR A 237 12.18 -4.53 -20.72
CA TYR A 237 11.00 -5.31 -20.99
C TYR A 237 9.75 -4.58 -20.47
N ILE A 238 8.76 -4.40 -21.33
CA ILE A 238 7.50 -3.74 -20.99
C ILE A 238 6.37 -4.78 -21.19
N PRO A 239 5.85 -5.38 -20.11
CA PRO A 239 4.73 -6.30 -20.21
C PRO A 239 3.48 -5.62 -20.74
N PRO A 240 2.51 -6.36 -21.32
CA PRO A 240 1.17 -5.85 -21.56
C PRO A 240 0.55 -5.34 -20.25
N LYS A 241 -0.37 -4.37 -20.35
CA LYS A 241 -0.99 -3.69 -19.19
C LYS A 241 -1.44 -4.64 -18.07
N GLN A 242 -2.17 -5.70 -18.45
CA GLN A 242 -2.72 -6.64 -17.45
C GLN A 242 -1.63 -7.42 -16.71
N GLU A 243 -0.53 -7.76 -17.39
CA GLU A 243 0.61 -8.43 -16.77
C GLU A 243 1.42 -7.46 -15.91
N LEU A 244 1.65 -6.23 -16.41
CA LEU A 244 2.37 -5.21 -15.65
C LEU A 244 1.68 -4.92 -14.32
N LEU A 245 0.36 -4.74 -14.32
CA LEU A 245 -0.39 -4.39 -13.11
C LEU A 245 -0.43 -5.50 -12.05
N LYS A 246 -0.08 -6.74 -12.36
CA LYS A 246 0.09 -7.78 -11.34
C LYS A 246 1.24 -7.45 -10.38
N TYR A 247 2.28 -6.80 -10.87
CA TYR A 247 3.41 -6.35 -10.05
C TYR A 247 3.10 -5.16 -9.13
N ALA A 248 1.87 -4.61 -9.18
CA ALA A 248 1.42 -3.67 -8.15
C ALA A 248 1.27 -4.33 -6.77
N ASP A 249 1.03 -5.64 -6.73
CA ASP A 249 1.11 -6.46 -5.54
C ASP A 249 2.61 -6.74 -5.23
N PRO A 250 3.14 -6.31 -4.07
CA PRO A 250 4.54 -6.52 -3.71
C PRO A 250 4.90 -8.01 -3.55
N ASP A 251 3.93 -8.87 -3.26
CA ASP A 251 4.12 -10.30 -3.09
C ASP A 251 4.00 -11.07 -4.42
N TYR A 252 3.67 -10.38 -5.51
CA TYR A 252 3.54 -11.02 -6.82
C TYR A 252 4.91 -11.33 -7.42
N TYR A 253 5.08 -12.56 -7.86
CA TYR A 253 6.20 -13.01 -8.71
C TYR A 253 5.70 -13.88 -9.86
N GLU A 254 6.41 -13.88 -10.99
CA GLU A 254 6.10 -14.76 -12.13
C GLU A 254 6.27 -16.23 -11.73
N ARG A 255 5.21 -17.03 -11.94
CA ARG A 255 5.26 -18.49 -11.73
C ARG A 255 5.95 -19.17 -12.91
N THR A 256 7.26 -19.00 -13.00
CA THR A 256 8.09 -19.74 -13.97
C THR A 256 8.27 -21.20 -13.52
N PRO A 257 8.73 -22.10 -14.42
CA PRO A 257 9.10 -23.46 -14.03
C PRO A 257 10.11 -23.49 -12.88
N GLU A 258 11.07 -22.55 -12.88
CA GLU A 258 12.12 -22.44 -11.88
C GLU A 258 11.56 -21.96 -10.53
N ALA A 259 10.67 -20.97 -10.56
CA ALA A 259 9.96 -20.52 -9.35
C ALA A 259 9.11 -21.67 -8.78
N SER A 260 8.46 -22.44 -9.63
CA SER A 260 7.68 -23.61 -9.22
C SER A 260 8.56 -24.72 -8.61
N LEU A 261 9.75 -24.92 -9.17
CA LEU A 261 10.74 -25.88 -8.64
C LEU A 261 11.28 -25.40 -7.28
N MET A 262 11.64 -24.13 -7.15
CA MET A 262 12.08 -23.53 -5.88
C MET A 262 10.99 -23.63 -4.82
N ARG A 263 9.76 -23.30 -5.18
CA ARG A 263 8.59 -23.44 -4.28
C ARG A 263 8.42 -24.88 -3.81
N HIS A 264 8.50 -25.85 -4.72
CA HIS A 264 8.41 -27.26 -4.37
C HIS A 264 9.51 -27.66 -3.39
N TYR A 265 10.73 -27.24 -3.64
CA TYR A 265 11.87 -27.48 -2.78
C TYR A 265 11.65 -26.90 -1.36
N LEU A 266 11.24 -25.64 -1.25
CA LEU A 266 11.00 -24.98 0.03
C LEU A 266 9.93 -25.70 0.85
N LEU A 267 8.86 -26.19 0.20
CA LEU A 267 7.72 -26.83 0.86
C LEU A 267 7.96 -28.32 1.18
N GLN A 268 8.65 -29.05 0.30
CA GLN A 268 8.74 -30.52 0.40
C GLN A 268 10.07 -31.02 0.95
N ASP A 269 11.18 -30.36 0.58
CA ASP A 269 12.51 -30.81 0.97
C ASP A 269 13.06 -30.02 2.16
N ALA A 270 12.73 -28.72 2.24
CA ALA A 270 13.13 -27.85 3.36
C ALA A 270 12.05 -27.77 4.47
N ASP A 271 10.86 -28.32 4.23
CA ASP A 271 9.73 -28.42 5.18
C ASP A 271 9.31 -27.06 5.77
N LEU A 272 9.35 -25.98 4.94
CA LEU A 272 8.90 -24.66 5.37
C LEU A 272 7.38 -24.59 5.37
N GLU A 273 6.84 -23.86 6.34
CA GLU A 273 5.41 -23.50 6.32
C GLU A 273 5.06 -22.71 5.06
N PRO A 274 3.85 -22.89 4.48
CA PRO A 274 3.48 -22.27 3.20
C PRO A 274 3.67 -20.75 3.14
N ASP A 275 3.25 -20.03 4.18
CA ASP A 275 3.38 -18.56 4.22
C ASP A 275 4.85 -18.13 4.27
N LEU A 276 5.69 -18.89 4.96
CA LEU A 276 7.12 -18.63 5.03
C LEU A 276 7.80 -18.91 3.67
N ALA A 277 7.41 -20.00 3.00
CA ALA A 277 7.94 -20.36 1.69
C ALA A 277 7.59 -19.29 0.63
N GLU A 278 6.37 -18.75 0.63
CA GLU A 278 5.98 -17.65 -0.26
C GLU A 278 6.78 -16.36 0.06
N GLY A 279 7.00 -16.04 1.33
CA GLY A 279 7.84 -14.91 1.74
C GLY A 279 9.28 -15.02 1.25
N VAL A 280 9.90 -16.22 1.39
CA VAL A 280 11.26 -16.50 0.85
C VAL A 280 11.31 -16.33 -0.66
N LEU A 281 10.30 -16.84 -1.38
CA LEU A 281 10.22 -16.69 -2.84
C LEU A 281 10.09 -15.24 -3.28
N SER A 282 9.28 -14.45 -2.59
CA SER A 282 9.12 -13.01 -2.86
C SER A 282 10.45 -12.28 -2.64
N GLU A 283 11.16 -12.56 -1.55
CA GLU A 283 12.46 -11.94 -1.27
C GLU A 283 13.53 -12.35 -2.29
N LEU A 284 13.60 -13.62 -2.66
CA LEU A 284 14.50 -14.10 -3.71
C LEU A 284 14.21 -13.43 -5.06
N HIS A 285 12.91 -13.35 -5.42
CA HIS A 285 12.49 -12.69 -6.65
C HIS A 285 12.90 -11.22 -6.68
N PHE A 286 12.65 -10.50 -5.58
CA PHE A 286 13.03 -9.10 -5.47
C PHE A 286 14.56 -8.92 -5.55
N ALA A 287 15.34 -9.76 -4.88
CA ALA A 287 16.80 -9.74 -4.99
C ALA A 287 17.26 -9.93 -6.46
N ILE A 288 16.59 -10.79 -7.23
CA ILE A 288 16.87 -10.98 -8.66
C ILE A 288 16.51 -9.72 -9.47
N VAL A 289 15.40 -9.06 -9.18
CA VAL A 289 15.04 -7.77 -9.78
C VAL A 289 16.14 -6.73 -9.57
N LEU A 290 16.78 -6.75 -8.41
CA LEU A 290 17.92 -5.90 -8.07
C LEU A 290 19.26 -6.39 -8.66
N GLU A 291 19.25 -7.41 -9.53
CA GLU A 291 20.45 -8.03 -10.10
C GLU A 291 21.45 -8.52 -9.02
N ALA A 292 20.92 -9.10 -7.95
CA ALA A 292 21.74 -9.72 -6.91
C ALA A 292 22.61 -10.85 -7.48
N LYS A 293 23.82 -10.99 -6.93
CA LYS A 293 24.71 -12.09 -7.29
C LYS A 293 24.20 -13.41 -6.69
N PRO A 294 24.48 -14.57 -7.33
CA PRO A 294 24.07 -15.87 -6.80
C PRO A 294 24.40 -16.11 -5.33
N VAL A 295 25.55 -15.59 -4.86
CA VAL A 295 25.95 -15.70 -3.45
C VAL A 295 24.96 -15.00 -2.52
N GLN A 296 24.43 -13.83 -2.90
CA GLN A 296 23.47 -13.08 -2.09
C GLN A 296 22.14 -13.82 -1.98
N LEU A 297 21.72 -14.56 -3.03
CA LEU A 297 20.53 -15.40 -2.96
C LEU A 297 20.75 -16.61 -2.05
N LEU A 298 21.95 -17.17 -2.04
CA LEU A 298 22.28 -18.23 -1.09
C LEU A 298 22.31 -17.71 0.37
N ASP A 299 22.73 -16.46 0.57
CA ASP A 299 22.70 -15.84 1.91
C ASP A 299 21.25 -15.65 2.39
N ILE A 300 20.32 -15.20 1.53
CA ILE A 300 18.88 -15.16 1.84
C ILE A 300 18.39 -16.54 2.29
N LEU A 301 18.67 -17.60 1.52
CA LEU A 301 18.25 -18.95 1.88
C LEU A 301 18.83 -19.41 3.23
N ARG A 302 20.08 -19.04 3.55
CA ARG A 302 20.69 -19.35 4.85
C ARG A 302 20.05 -18.59 6.01
N ASP A 303 19.66 -17.35 5.80
CA ASP A 303 19.00 -16.54 6.82
C ASP A 303 17.65 -17.14 7.24
N TYR A 304 17.02 -17.89 6.32
CA TYR A 304 15.81 -18.68 6.58
C TYR A 304 16.11 -20.14 7.00
N GLU A 305 17.36 -20.46 7.28
CA GLU A 305 17.82 -21.82 7.69
C GLU A 305 17.47 -22.91 6.67
N VAL A 306 17.33 -22.55 5.37
CA VAL A 306 17.02 -23.50 4.30
C VAL A 306 18.22 -24.40 4.05
N PRO A 307 18.09 -25.74 4.14
CA PRO A 307 19.18 -26.67 3.90
C PRO A 307 19.68 -26.59 2.45
N LEU A 308 20.94 -26.34 2.21
CA LEU A 308 21.53 -26.25 0.88
C LEU A 308 22.46 -27.45 0.63
N LEU A 309 21.89 -28.60 0.30
CA LEU A 309 22.63 -29.83 0.11
C LEU A 309 22.57 -30.30 -1.36
N GLY A 310 23.72 -30.64 -1.95
CA GLY A 310 23.81 -31.30 -3.26
C GLY A 310 23.12 -30.56 -4.40
N ASP A 311 22.14 -31.21 -5.04
CA ASP A 311 21.43 -30.67 -6.21
C ASP A 311 20.58 -29.43 -5.90
N HIS A 312 20.31 -29.14 -4.63
CA HIS A 312 19.54 -27.97 -4.20
C HIS A 312 20.26 -26.66 -4.48
N MET A 313 21.61 -26.66 -4.45
CA MET A 313 22.39 -25.51 -4.92
C MET A 313 22.20 -25.26 -6.41
N GLN A 314 22.00 -26.30 -7.23
CA GLN A 314 21.71 -26.14 -8.64
C GLN A 314 20.34 -25.52 -8.88
N ILE A 315 19.33 -25.86 -8.06
CA ILE A 315 18.00 -25.24 -8.11
C ILE A 315 18.11 -23.74 -7.81
N ALA A 316 18.82 -23.36 -6.74
CA ALA A 316 19.03 -21.96 -6.39
C ALA A 316 19.77 -21.19 -7.49
N VAL A 317 20.84 -21.78 -8.07
CA VAL A 317 21.61 -21.19 -9.17
C VAL A 317 20.76 -21.11 -10.44
N SER A 318 19.99 -22.15 -10.78
CA SER A 318 19.08 -22.12 -11.95
C SER A 318 18.01 -21.04 -11.81
N TYR A 319 17.48 -20.87 -10.61
CA TYR A 319 16.54 -19.80 -10.30
C TYR A 319 17.12 -18.40 -10.59
N THR A 320 18.42 -18.20 -10.32
CA THR A 320 19.10 -16.93 -10.61
C THR A 320 19.29 -16.65 -12.09
N HIS A 321 19.49 -17.69 -12.90
CA HIS A 321 19.81 -17.52 -14.33
C HIS A 321 18.58 -17.33 -15.21
N LEU A 322 17.41 -17.79 -14.79
CA LEU A 322 16.22 -17.89 -15.64
C LEU A 322 15.10 -16.90 -15.30
N THR A 323 15.17 -16.26 -14.16
CA THR A 323 14.12 -15.33 -13.68
C THR A 323 14.39 -13.86 -13.93
N LEU A 324 15.30 -13.49 -14.84
CA LEU A 324 15.49 -12.09 -15.22
C LEU A 324 14.44 -11.64 -16.26
N PRO A 325 13.23 -11.19 -15.86
CA PRO A 325 12.23 -10.66 -16.78
C PRO A 325 12.60 -9.25 -17.25
N THR A 326 13.54 -8.60 -16.57
CA THR A 326 13.66 -7.15 -16.65
C THR A 326 14.56 -6.65 -17.75
N ASN A 327 15.60 -7.43 -18.19
CA ASN A 327 16.58 -6.87 -19.12
C ASN A 327 17.16 -7.88 -20.14
N SER A 328 16.68 -9.12 -20.21
CA SER A 328 17.32 -10.18 -21.03
C SER A 328 16.37 -10.97 -21.93
N ARG A 329 15.08 -10.61 -22.05
CA ARG A 329 14.23 -11.17 -23.11
C ARG A 329 14.43 -10.35 -24.39
N VAL A 330 15.46 -10.67 -25.14
CA VAL A 330 15.61 -10.36 -26.58
C VAL A 330 15.11 -11.55 -27.36
#